data_00c6f4200b78a33a3febd159233b8082
#
_entry.id   00c6f4200b78a33a3febd159233b8082
#
_cell.length_a   1.000
_cell.length_b   1.000
_cell.length_c   1.000
_cell.angle_alpha   90.00
_cell.angle_beta   90.00
_cell.angle_gamma   90.00
#
_symmetry.space_group_name_H-M   'P 1'
#
loop_
_entity.id
_entity.type
_entity.pdbx_description
1 polymer ?
#
loop_
_entity_poly.entity_id
_entity_poly.type
_entity_poly.pdbx_seq_one_letter_code
_entity_poly.pdbx_strand_id
1 'polypeptide(L)'
;MLETLNEITLLVDEPLKNVTFTKTGGPADVLALPKTKKEVEEIVAYCREQGLSWLVLGNASNLIVRDGGIRDVVIMLTEMKEIKVAGTTMIVDAGAKLIDTTYEALAADLTGFEFACGIPGSVGGAVYMNAGAVSYTHLRAHETE
;
A
#
# COMPACT_ATOMS: atom_id res chain seq x y z
N MET A 1 1.10 23.75 -10.72
CA MET A 1 2.13 22.74 -10.50
C MET A 1 1.57 21.33 -10.26
N LEU A 2 0.38 21.16 -9.70
CA LEU A 2 -0.31 19.86 -9.52
C LEU A 2 -1.50 19.67 -10.48
N GLU A 3 -1.66 20.57 -11.45
CA GLU A 3 -2.80 20.58 -12.39
C GLU A 3 -2.83 19.38 -13.35
N THR A 4 -1.70 18.70 -13.54
CA THR A 4 -1.61 17.49 -14.37
C THR A 4 -2.15 16.23 -13.67
N LEU A 5 -2.34 16.28 -12.36
CA LEU A 5 -2.81 15.15 -11.54
C LEU A 5 -4.23 15.40 -11.00
N ASN A 6 -5.08 16.11 -11.75
CA ASN A 6 -6.39 16.61 -11.32
C ASN A 6 -7.41 15.54 -10.87
N GLU A 7 -7.21 14.30 -11.27
CA GLU A 7 -8.10 13.19 -10.87
C GLU A 7 -7.62 12.46 -9.61
N ILE A 8 -6.38 12.72 -9.17
CA ILE A 8 -5.75 12.05 -8.04
C ILE A 8 -5.98 12.86 -6.77
N THR A 9 -6.38 12.21 -5.70
CA THR A 9 -6.49 12.86 -4.40
C THR A 9 -5.10 13.19 -3.86
N LEU A 10 -4.81 14.49 -3.76
CA LEU A 10 -3.56 15.03 -3.21
C LEU A 10 -3.88 15.90 -2.00
N LEU A 11 -3.21 15.62 -0.89
CA LEU A 11 -3.31 16.37 0.36
C LEU A 11 -1.96 16.99 0.68
N VAL A 12 -1.92 18.30 0.91
CA VAL A 12 -0.69 19.04 1.22
C VAL A 12 -0.60 19.23 2.74
N ASP A 13 0.59 19.07 3.28
CA ASP A 13 0.87 19.17 4.73
C ASP A 13 -0.03 18.27 5.59
N GLU A 14 -0.44 17.11 5.04
CA GLU A 14 -1.35 16.20 5.74
C GLU A 14 -0.62 15.47 6.88
N PRO A 15 -1.12 15.58 8.13
CA PRO A 15 -0.56 14.84 9.24
C PRO A 15 -0.75 13.33 9.06
N LEU A 16 0.34 12.60 8.91
CA LEU A 16 0.31 11.16 8.64
C LEU A 16 -0.35 10.34 9.75
N LYS A 17 -0.40 10.86 10.99
CA LYS A 17 -1.18 10.26 12.09
C LYS A 17 -2.67 10.04 11.76
N ASN A 18 -3.23 10.81 10.82
CA ASN A 18 -4.63 10.69 10.42
C ASN A 18 -4.87 9.44 9.55
N VAL A 19 -3.86 8.99 8.82
CA VAL A 19 -3.96 7.94 7.80
C VAL A 19 -3.14 6.69 8.10
N THR A 20 -2.15 6.75 9.00
CA THR A 20 -1.33 5.59 9.39
C THR A 20 -2.07 4.68 10.36
N PHE A 21 -1.78 3.38 10.29
CA PHE A 21 -2.32 2.38 11.23
C PHE A 21 -1.88 2.68 12.68
N THR A 22 -0.64 3.10 12.87
CA THR A 22 -0.06 3.40 14.18
C THR A 22 -0.59 4.69 14.82
N LYS A 23 -1.36 5.50 14.06
CA LYS A 23 -1.86 6.80 14.49
C LYS A 23 -0.77 7.75 14.97
N THR A 24 0.42 7.63 14.39
CA THR A 24 1.59 8.48 14.65
C THR A 24 2.10 9.10 13.36
N GLY A 25 2.79 10.21 13.47
CA GLY A 25 3.50 10.87 12.39
C GLY A 25 3.08 12.32 12.14
N GLY A 26 4.08 13.14 11.92
CA GLY A 26 3.93 14.51 11.45
C GLY A 26 3.51 14.57 9.98
N PRO A 27 3.51 15.77 9.39
CA PRO A 27 2.96 15.98 8.05
C PRO A 27 3.83 15.36 6.95
N ALA A 28 3.19 14.92 5.87
CA ALA A 28 3.83 14.75 4.57
C ALA A 28 3.72 16.06 3.77
N ASP A 29 4.76 16.46 3.05
CA ASP A 29 4.66 17.65 2.19
C ASP A 29 3.55 17.46 1.16
N VAL A 30 3.47 16.28 0.55
CA VAL A 30 2.35 15.87 -0.30
C VAL A 30 2.00 14.42 0.01
N LEU A 31 0.74 14.16 0.32
CA LEU A 31 0.18 12.82 0.41
C LEU A 31 -0.69 12.55 -0.81
N ALA A 32 -0.31 11.58 -1.64
CA ALA A 32 -1.06 11.14 -2.80
C ALA A 32 -1.78 9.82 -2.49
N LEU A 33 -3.07 9.75 -2.86
CA LEU A 33 -3.94 8.59 -2.64
C LEU A 33 -4.45 8.04 -3.99
N PRO A 34 -3.60 7.35 -4.76
CA PRO A 34 -4.01 6.78 -6.04
C PRO A 34 -5.00 5.64 -5.85
N LYS A 35 -5.92 5.49 -6.81
CA LYS A 35 -6.92 4.42 -6.87
C LYS A 35 -6.58 3.36 -7.91
N THR A 36 -5.70 3.69 -8.85
CA THR A 36 -5.36 2.83 -9.98
C THR A 36 -3.85 2.76 -10.20
N LYS A 37 -3.41 1.69 -10.85
CA LYS A 37 -2.01 1.53 -11.28
C LYS A 37 -1.56 2.71 -12.16
N LYS A 38 -2.43 3.16 -13.07
CA LYS A 38 -2.15 4.29 -13.97
C LYS A 38 -1.85 5.57 -13.19
N GLU A 39 -2.64 5.88 -12.16
CA GLU A 39 -2.41 7.03 -11.29
C GLU A 39 -1.06 6.94 -10.56
N VAL A 40 -0.66 5.75 -10.08
CA VAL A 40 0.67 5.54 -9.49
C VAL A 40 1.78 5.85 -10.51
N GLU A 41 1.65 5.34 -11.74
CA GLU A 41 2.60 5.59 -12.82
C GLU A 41 2.72 7.09 -13.13
N GLU A 42 1.60 7.81 -13.18
CA GLU A 42 1.56 9.26 -13.41
C GLU A 42 2.24 10.05 -12.28
N ILE A 43 1.99 9.69 -10.99
CA ILE A 43 2.65 10.32 -9.85
C ILE A 43 4.16 10.09 -9.90
N VAL A 44 4.59 8.86 -10.14
CA VAL A 44 6.02 8.52 -10.20
C VAL A 44 6.71 9.22 -11.38
N ALA A 45 6.07 9.26 -12.54
CA ALA A 45 6.59 9.99 -13.70
C ALA A 45 6.76 11.49 -13.39
N TYR A 46 5.73 12.09 -12.80
CA TYR A 46 5.79 13.49 -12.37
C TYR A 46 6.92 13.74 -11.36
N CYS A 47 7.05 12.91 -10.33
CA CYS A 47 8.13 13.05 -9.36
C CYS A 47 9.52 12.99 -10.02
N ARG A 48 9.71 12.06 -10.97
CA ARG A 48 10.97 11.93 -11.73
C ARG A 48 11.27 13.19 -12.55
N GLU A 49 10.29 13.70 -13.28
CA GLU A 49 10.44 14.91 -14.11
C GLU A 49 10.76 16.15 -13.27
N GLN A 50 10.18 16.25 -12.07
CA GLN A 50 10.39 17.38 -11.17
C GLN A 50 11.59 17.20 -10.23
N GLY A 51 12.28 16.05 -10.26
CA GLY A 51 13.39 15.74 -9.35
C GLY A 51 12.96 15.63 -7.89
N LEU A 52 11.70 15.23 -7.63
CA LEU A 52 11.15 15.03 -6.29
C LEU A 52 11.42 13.61 -5.82
N SER A 53 11.74 13.46 -4.53
CA SER A 53 11.78 12.15 -3.89
C SER A 53 10.36 11.67 -3.57
N TRP A 54 10.17 10.36 -3.52
CA TRP A 54 8.87 9.78 -3.10
C TRP A 54 9.07 8.54 -2.26
N LEU A 55 8.08 8.27 -1.42
CA LEU A 55 8.00 7.07 -0.59
C LEU A 55 6.64 6.40 -0.81
N VAL A 56 6.66 5.11 -1.13
CA VAL A 56 5.42 4.32 -1.28
C VAL A 56 5.09 3.64 0.05
N LEU A 57 3.85 3.78 0.50
CA LEU A 57 3.35 3.19 1.73
C LEU A 57 2.06 2.40 1.47
N GLY A 58 1.90 1.31 2.22
CA GLY A 58 0.59 0.71 2.47
C GLY A 58 -0.11 1.46 3.61
N ASN A 59 -0.71 0.74 4.55
CA ASN A 59 -1.36 1.33 5.73
C ASN A 59 -0.38 1.73 6.85
N ALA A 60 0.93 1.67 6.61
CA ALA A 60 1.99 2.00 7.56
C ALA A 60 1.89 1.25 8.92
N SER A 61 1.52 -0.04 8.90
CA SER A 61 1.45 -0.87 10.11
C SER A 61 2.84 -1.25 10.66
N ASN A 62 3.87 -1.19 9.83
CA ASN A 62 5.26 -1.50 10.20
C ASN A 62 6.19 -0.28 10.06
N LEU A 63 5.64 0.91 10.18
CA LEU A 63 6.40 2.16 10.09
C LEU A 63 6.00 3.11 11.22
N ILE A 64 7.00 3.71 11.85
CA ILE A 64 6.81 4.81 12.79
C ILE A 64 7.33 6.08 12.13
N VAL A 65 6.42 7.01 11.88
CA VAL A 65 6.77 8.33 11.36
C VAL A 65 6.96 9.28 12.54
N ARG A 66 8.06 10.02 12.53
CA ARG A 66 8.37 11.03 13.55
C ARG A 66 7.49 12.27 13.41
N ASP A 67 7.42 13.08 14.47
CA ASP A 67 6.64 14.34 14.48
C ASP A 67 7.07 15.35 13.41
N GLY A 68 8.35 15.31 12.98
CA GLY A 68 8.84 16.10 11.86
C GLY A 68 8.24 15.75 10.49
N GLY A 69 7.57 14.60 10.41
CA GLY A 69 6.92 14.15 9.18
C GLY A 69 7.89 13.63 8.11
N ILE A 70 7.41 13.61 6.87
CA ILE A 70 8.16 13.19 5.68
C ILE A 70 8.20 14.35 4.70
N ARG A 71 9.41 14.82 4.36
CA ARG A 71 9.67 15.96 3.45
C ARG A 71 9.76 15.52 1.99
N ASP A 72 8.85 14.65 1.59
CA ASP A 72 8.80 14.05 0.26
C ASP A 72 7.34 13.83 -0.14
N VAL A 73 7.15 13.33 -1.36
CA VAL A 73 5.84 12.85 -1.81
C VAL A 73 5.59 11.47 -1.20
N VAL A 74 4.55 11.33 -0.41
CA VAL A 74 4.09 10.04 0.12
C VAL A 74 2.99 9.50 -0.79
N ILE A 75 3.20 8.35 -1.40
CA ILE A 75 2.22 7.64 -2.22
C ILE A 75 1.63 6.53 -1.36
N MET A 76 0.41 6.72 -0.87
CA MET A 76 -0.26 5.75 -0.01
C MET A 76 -1.28 4.94 -0.80
N LEU A 77 -1.09 3.64 -0.89
CA LEU A 77 -1.84 2.74 -1.77
C LEU A 77 -3.17 2.25 -1.19
N THR A 78 -3.61 2.76 -0.05
CA THR A 78 -4.79 2.25 0.70
C THR A 78 -6.12 2.35 -0.06
N GLU A 79 -6.20 3.19 -1.09
CA GLU A 79 -7.38 3.27 -1.97
C GLU A 79 -7.36 2.23 -3.10
N MET A 80 -6.22 1.61 -3.38
CA MET A 80 -6.07 0.48 -4.29
C MET A 80 -6.33 -0.82 -3.51
N LYS A 81 -7.57 -1.31 -3.52
CA LYS A 81 -8.03 -2.41 -2.64
C LYS A 81 -8.87 -3.47 -3.36
N GLU A 82 -8.80 -3.51 -4.67
CA GLU A 82 -9.54 -4.50 -5.44
C GLU A 82 -8.98 -5.90 -5.21
N ILE A 83 -9.87 -6.88 -5.04
CA ILE A 83 -9.54 -8.30 -4.91
C ILE A 83 -10.39 -9.05 -5.93
N LYS A 84 -9.76 -9.79 -6.83
CA LYS A 84 -10.42 -10.61 -7.84
C LYS A 84 -9.99 -12.06 -7.67
N VAL A 85 -10.95 -12.97 -7.69
CA VAL A 85 -10.71 -14.41 -7.66
C VAL A 85 -11.09 -15.02 -9.01
N ALA A 86 -10.19 -15.80 -9.60
CA ALA A 86 -10.40 -16.51 -10.86
C ALA A 86 -9.88 -17.94 -10.73
N GLY A 87 -10.77 -18.88 -10.46
CA GLY A 87 -10.42 -20.27 -10.16
C GLY A 87 -9.53 -20.34 -8.92
N THR A 88 -8.30 -20.83 -9.07
CA THR A 88 -7.31 -20.94 -7.97
C THR A 88 -6.35 -19.75 -7.88
N THR A 89 -6.59 -18.71 -8.67
CA THR A 89 -5.72 -17.53 -8.71
C THR A 89 -6.46 -16.33 -8.10
N MET A 90 -5.76 -15.55 -7.29
CA MET A 90 -6.21 -14.27 -6.80
C MET A 90 -5.36 -13.15 -7.39
N ILE A 91 -6.02 -12.11 -7.91
CA ILE A 91 -5.38 -10.86 -8.35
C ILE A 91 -5.78 -9.81 -7.34
N VAL A 92 -4.81 -9.24 -6.67
CA VAL A 92 -5.05 -8.37 -5.51
C VAL A 92 -4.24 -7.09 -5.64
N ASP A 93 -4.88 -5.96 -5.42
CA ASP A 93 -4.20 -4.67 -5.37
C ASP A 93 -3.25 -4.58 -4.16
N ALA A 94 -2.14 -3.88 -4.35
CA ALA A 94 -1.10 -3.74 -3.32
C ALA A 94 -1.58 -3.06 -2.03
N GLY A 95 -2.60 -2.19 -2.11
CA GLY A 95 -3.19 -1.51 -0.96
C GLY A 95 -4.30 -2.29 -0.27
N ALA A 96 -4.77 -3.40 -0.83
CA ALA A 96 -5.77 -4.25 -0.18
C ALA A 96 -5.27 -4.76 1.18
N LYS A 97 -6.15 -4.84 2.16
CA LYS A 97 -5.78 -5.38 3.46
C LYS A 97 -5.52 -6.88 3.36
N LEU A 98 -4.46 -7.33 4.01
CA LEU A 98 -4.08 -8.74 4.00
C LEU A 98 -5.19 -9.63 4.62
N ILE A 99 -5.84 -9.15 5.68
CA ILE A 99 -6.94 -9.84 6.32
C ILE A 99 -8.15 -10.00 5.39
N ASP A 100 -8.52 -8.95 4.65
CA ASP A 100 -9.66 -9.00 3.72
C ASP A 100 -9.36 -10.01 2.58
N THR A 101 -8.11 -10.06 2.12
CA THR A 101 -7.64 -11.03 1.13
C THR A 101 -7.75 -12.47 1.64
N THR A 102 -7.48 -12.73 2.93
CA THR A 102 -7.66 -14.08 3.51
C THR A 102 -9.11 -14.49 3.59
N TYR A 103 -10.02 -13.56 3.88
CA TYR A 103 -11.46 -13.85 3.87
C TYR A 103 -11.98 -14.15 2.45
N GLU A 104 -11.50 -13.45 1.45
CA GLU A 104 -11.86 -13.73 0.04
C GLU A 104 -11.31 -15.09 -0.40
N ALA A 105 -10.08 -15.45 0.02
CA ALA A 105 -9.52 -16.79 -0.21
C ALA A 105 -10.37 -17.88 0.43
N LEU A 106 -10.79 -17.69 1.69
CA LEU A 106 -11.67 -18.62 2.40
C LEU A 106 -13.03 -18.76 1.71
N ALA A 107 -13.63 -17.65 1.30
CA ALA A 107 -14.92 -17.64 0.61
C ALA A 107 -14.86 -18.36 -0.76
N ALA A 108 -13.67 -18.44 -1.35
CA ALA A 108 -13.41 -19.14 -2.62
C ALA A 108 -12.89 -20.58 -2.42
N ASP A 109 -12.92 -21.13 -1.21
CA ASP A 109 -12.37 -22.45 -0.86
C ASP A 109 -10.87 -22.61 -1.24
N LEU A 110 -10.10 -21.53 -1.21
CA LEU A 110 -8.67 -21.54 -1.48
C LEU A 110 -7.89 -21.78 -0.18
N THR A 111 -6.89 -22.65 -0.24
CA THR A 111 -6.03 -23.04 0.90
C THR A 111 -4.59 -22.57 0.70
N GLY A 112 -3.80 -22.51 1.79
CA GLY A 112 -2.38 -22.17 1.76
C GLY A 112 -2.10 -20.67 2.05
N PHE A 113 -3.13 -19.87 2.29
CA PHE A 113 -3.00 -18.44 2.62
C PHE A 113 -3.44 -18.11 4.06
N GLU A 114 -3.74 -19.13 4.87
CA GLU A 114 -4.28 -19.00 6.23
C GLU A 114 -3.32 -18.25 7.17
N PHE A 115 -2.00 -18.42 6.97
CA PHE A 115 -0.98 -17.78 7.79
C PHE A 115 -1.07 -16.25 7.77
N ALA A 116 -1.65 -15.66 6.71
CA ALA A 116 -1.74 -14.22 6.54
C ALA A 116 -2.87 -13.57 7.37
N CYS A 117 -3.81 -14.34 7.91
CA CYS A 117 -5.00 -13.81 8.59
C CYS A 117 -4.69 -12.99 9.85
N GLY A 118 -3.56 -13.26 10.52
CA GLY A 118 -3.13 -12.56 11.73
C GLY A 118 -2.14 -11.42 11.48
N ILE A 119 -1.75 -11.17 10.24
CA ILE A 119 -0.73 -10.15 9.90
C ILE A 119 -1.44 -8.82 9.58
N PRO A 120 -1.27 -7.77 10.38
CA PRO A 120 -1.82 -6.47 10.05
C PRO A 120 -1.02 -5.84 8.90
N GLY A 121 -1.70 -5.27 7.93
CA GLY A 121 -1.02 -4.60 6.83
C GLY A 121 -1.75 -4.72 5.50
N SER A 122 -1.12 -4.16 4.47
CA SER A 122 -1.54 -4.30 3.07
C SER A 122 -0.78 -5.44 2.39
N VAL A 123 -1.37 -5.98 1.32
CA VAL A 123 -0.74 -7.06 0.53
C VAL A 123 0.62 -6.63 -0.01
N GLY A 124 0.72 -5.43 -0.63
CA GLY A 124 2.00 -4.92 -1.14
C GLY A 124 3.05 -4.69 -0.04
N GLY A 125 2.62 -4.17 1.13
CA GLY A 125 3.50 -4.02 2.29
C GLY A 125 3.99 -5.36 2.82
N ALA A 126 3.13 -6.37 2.89
CA ALA A 126 3.49 -7.71 3.32
C ALA A 126 4.48 -8.38 2.35
N VAL A 127 4.29 -8.23 1.04
CA VAL A 127 5.24 -8.72 0.03
C VAL A 127 6.58 -8.01 0.16
N TYR A 128 6.59 -6.68 0.24
CA TYR A 128 7.82 -5.89 0.39
C TYR A 128 8.63 -6.28 1.63
N MET A 129 7.93 -6.51 2.76
CA MET A 129 8.55 -6.90 4.03
C MET A 129 8.84 -8.39 4.13
N ASN A 130 8.48 -9.20 3.12
CA ASN A 130 8.51 -10.66 3.20
C ASN A 130 7.85 -11.16 4.49
N ALA A 131 6.66 -10.64 4.77
CA ALA A 131 5.98 -10.88 6.02
C ALA A 131 5.61 -12.37 6.18
N GLY A 132 5.81 -12.90 7.38
CA GLY A 132 5.48 -14.26 7.74
C GLY A 132 4.88 -14.32 9.14
N ALA A 133 4.03 -15.29 9.41
CA ALA A 133 3.57 -15.61 10.74
C ALA A 133 4.47 -16.70 11.35
N VAL A 134 4.59 -16.67 12.67
CA VAL A 134 5.62 -17.32 13.53
C VAL A 134 5.91 -18.82 13.31
N SER A 135 5.35 -19.49 12.35
CA SER A 135 5.75 -20.89 12.19
C SER A 135 5.84 -21.49 10.78
N TYR A 136 5.23 -20.99 9.73
CA TYR A 136 5.18 -21.91 8.58
C TYR A 136 5.36 -21.36 7.15
N THR A 137 5.08 -20.11 6.80
CA THR A 137 5.24 -19.66 5.42
C THR A 137 5.55 -18.18 5.31
N HIS A 138 6.47 -17.85 4.41
CA HIS A 138 6.76 -16.47 4.01
C HIS A 138 6.10 -16.18 2.68
N LEU A 139 5.60 -14.95 2.50
CA LEU A 139 5.23 -14.44 1.20
C LEU A 139 6.51 -14.36 0.34
N ARG A 140 6.48 -15.01 -0.81
CA ARG A 140 7.53 -14.82 -1.82
C ARG A 140 6.92 -14.03 -2.97
N ALA A 141 7.55 -12.93 -3.33
CA ALA A 141 7.26 -12.27 -4.58
C ALA A 141 7.74 -13.19 -5.71
N HIS A 142 6.84 -13.60 -6.59
CA HIS A 142 7.25 -14.11 -7.89
C HIS A 142 7.46 -12.87 -8.76
N GLU A 143 8.71 -12.53 -8.99
CA GLU A 143 9.06 -11.57 -10.01
C GLU A 143 8.70 -12.22 -11.35
N THR A 144 7.72 -11.64 -12.02
CA THR A 144 7.49 -11.95 -13.43
C THR A 144 8.56 -11.23 -14.24
N GLU A 145 9.35 -11.98 -15.00
CA GLU A 145 10.28 -11.48 -16.01
C GLU A 145 9.59 -10.59 -17.05
#